data_a38d982fa5aa476375a09bbbbe985579
#
_entry.id   a38d982fa5aa476375a09bbbbe985579
#
_cell.length_a   1.000
_cell.length_b   1.000
_cell.length_c   1.000
_cell.angle_alpha   90.00
_cell.angle_beta   90.00
_cell.angle_gamma   90.00
#
_symmetry.space_group_name_H-M   'P 1'
#
loop_
_entity.id
_entity.type
_entity.pdbx_description
1 polymer ?
#
loop_
_entity_poly.entity_id
_entity_poly.type
_entity_poly.pdbx_seq_one_letter_code
_entity_poly.pdbx_strand_id
1 'polypeptide(L)'
;NMDSYVWDFATGSAGFLISSMHQMIADAKQKISSPEELNRKITHIKMYQLLGIEKLADIYMLAVLNMILMKDGSSNIIHGDSLTEFEGNYEQGEYNGKPFPANVFLLNPPYSKSGKGFVFVHRALSMMHHGGMAAVLIMENAGSGNGLPYTREILKNNTLVASIHMSDIFCGKASVQTAIYVFKVGVPHDIHQVVKFIDFSNDGYTRQNRKKSSQSVNLRNTDHATERYDEVVRLIRYGRGAHDENLQYYQDCYVEDYITLDGNDWTYAQHRNVDVRPVAEDFQRVVKDYLAWQIGEIIRNDNVHEESLDTNYEDCTLTDDEAEALRRINEGKVKMKEVSIVDFFDVRNSHNILKSDIILGSGNTPYVTASEGNNSIVSYVSYDDEMKEEGNSIMIGGKTLVITYQPKDFFFER
;
A
#
# COMPACT_ATOMS: atom_id res chain seq x y z
N ASN A 1 -10.75 -13.53 19.28
CA ASN A 1 -10.97 -14.24 20.53
C ASN A 1 -11.69 -15.57 20.29
N MET A 2 -11.85 -16.42 21.29
CA MET A 2 -12.47 -17.75 21.18
C MET A 2 -13.93 -17.74 20.69
N ASP A 3 -14.62 -16.61 20.76
CA ASP A 3 -16.03 -16.49 20.35
C ASP A 3 -16.21 -15.83 18.98
N SER A 4 -15.12 -15.62 18.27
CA SER A 4 -15.14 -15.07 16.92
C SER A 4 -15.64 -16.10 15.90
N TYR A 5 -16.42 -15.63 14.93
CA TYR A 5 -16.80 -16.37 13.73
C TYR A 5 -16.12 -15.71 12.54
N VAL A 6 -15.18 -16.40 11.95
CA VAL A 6 -14.26 -15.88 10.95
C VAL A 6 -14.60 -16.42 9.58
N TRP A 7 -14.75 -15.53 8.60
CA TRP A 7 -14.82 -15.95 7.21
C TRP A 7 -13.77 -15.28 6.32
N ASP A 8 -13.49 -15.91 5.17
CA ASP A 8 -12.55 -15.48 4.15
C ASP A 8 -13.13 -15.77 2.75
N PHE A 9 -13.39 -14.73 1.96
CA PHE A 9 -14.05 -14.81 0.65
C PHE A 9 -13.12 -15.18 -0.51
N ALA A 10 -11.83 -15.29 -0.28
CA ALA A 10 -10.82 -15.75 -1.23
C ALA A 10 -9.72 -16.48 -0.47
N THR A 11 -10.11 -17.61 0.13
CA THR A 11 -9.34 -18.25 1.20
C THR A 11 -7.98 -18.79 0.77
N GLY A 12 -7.76 -18.97 -0.55
CA GLY A 12 -6.51 -19.50 -1.06
C GLY A 12 -6.17 -20.85 -0.41
N SER A 13 -5.01 -20.95 0.20
CA SER A 13 -4.58 -22.14 0.94
C SER A 13 -5.07 -22.20 2.39
N ALA A 14 -6.06 -21.43 2.77
CA ALA A 14 -6.65 -21.32 4.12
C ALA A 14 -5.72 -20.74 5.20
N GLY A 15 -4.70 -19.97 4.82
CA GLY A 15 -3.71 -19.44 5.76
C GLY A 15 -4.30 -18.58 6.86
N PHE A 16 -5.22 -17.65 6.54
CA PHE A 16 -5.89 -16.81 7.52
C PHE A 16 -6.81 -17.59 8.46
N LEU A 17 -7.54 -18.58 7.95
CA LEU A 17 -8.40 -19.42 8.76
C LEU A 17 -7.61 -20.26 9.75
N ILE A 18 -6.50 -20.88 9.31
CA ILE A 18 -5.59 -21.65 10.17
C ILE A 18 -5.00 -20.78 11.28
N SER A 19 -4.52 -19.59 10.94
CA SER A 19 -3.98 -18.66 11.91
C SER A 19 -5.04 -18.20 12.91
N SER A 20 -6.26 -17.93 12.45
CA SER A 20 -7.40 -17.57 13.28
C SER A 20 -7.76 -18.70 14.24
N MET A 21 -7.82 -19.93 13.75
CA MET A 21 -8.08 -21.13 14.57
C MET A 21 -7.06 -21.25 15.71
N HIS A 22 -5.77 -21.11 15.40
CA HIS A 22 -4.72 -21.17 16.42
C HIS A 22 -4.88 -20.08 17.49
N GLN A 23 -5.17 -18.86 17.07
CA GLN A 23 -5.40 -17.74 18.01
C GLN A 23 -6.63 -17.95 18.87
N MET A 24 -7.74 -18.44 18.31
CA MET A 24 -8.97 -18.72 19.04
C MET A 24 -8.76 -19.86 20.04
N ILE A 25 -8.04 -20.91 19.66
CA ILE A 25 -7.69 -22.04 20.56
C ILE A 25 -6.75 -21.56 21.67
N ALA A 26 -5.77 -20.71 21.37
CA ALA A 26 -4.87 -20.13 22.37
C ALA A 26 -5.66 -19.29 23.40
N ASP A 27 -6.59 -18.46 22.93
CA ASP A 27 -7.48 -17.67 23.80
C ASP A 27 -8.37 -18.55 24.66
N ALA A 28 -8.94 -19.62 24.11
CA ALA A 28 -9.74 -20.60 24.86
C ALA A 28 -8.92 -21.28 25.95
N LYS A 29 -7.69 -21.69 25.66
CA LYS A 29 -6.77 -22.31 26.65
C LYS A 29 -6.41 -21.38 27.79
N GLN A 30 -6.39 -20.06 27.57
CA GLN A 30 -6.12 -19.07 28.62
C GLN A 30 -7.33 -18.83 29.51
N LYS A 31 -8.56 -18.96 28.97
CA LYS A 31 -9.81 -18.56 29.63
C LYS A 31 -10.58 -19.70 30.23
N ILE A 32 -10.44 -20.94 29.74
CA ILE A 32 -11.20 -22.09 30.15
C ILE A 32 -10.28 -23.05 30.94
N SER A 33 -10.62 -23.22 32.24
CA SER A 33 -9.85 -24.08 33.15
C SER A 33 -10.29 -25.55 33.12
N SER A 34 -11.56 -25.81 32.76
CA SER A 34 -12.08 -27.20 32.70
C SER A 34 -11.61 -27.89 31.42
N PRO A 35 -10.92 -29.06 31.51
CA PRO A 35 -10.50 -29.80 30.35
C PRO A 35 -11.63 -30.24 29.41
N GLU A 36 -12.78 -30.61 29.98
CA GLU A 36 -13.94 -31.04 29.20
C GLU A 36 -14.57 -29.88 28.45
N GLU A 37 -14.72 -28.72 29.09
CA GLU A 37 -15.25 -27.50 28.50
C GLU A 37 -14.29 -26.98 27.42
N LEU A 38 -13.01 -27.00 27.69
CA LEU A 38 -11.98 -26.62 26.71
C LEU A 38 -12.04 -27.51 25.48
N ASN A 39 -12.13 -28.83 25.62
CA ASN A 39 -12.25 -29.74 24.50
C ASN A 39 -13.51 -29.49 23.67
N ARG A 40 -14.66 -29.26 24.34
CA ARG A 40 -15.91 -28.89 23.65
C ARG A 40 -15.75 -27.57 22.86
N LYS A 41 -15.12 -26.55 23.48
CA LYS A 41 -14.90 -25.26 22.83
C LYS A 41 -13.96 -25.40 21.63
N ILE A 42 -12.85 -26.14 21.76
CA ILE A 42 -11.93 -26.38 20.64
C ILE A 42 -12.63 -27.09 19.48
N THR A 43 -13.46 -28.09 19.79
CA THR A 43 -14.26 -28.78 18.78
C THR A 43 -15.22 -27.84 18.09
N HIS A 44 -15.92 -27.01 18.87
CA HIS A 44 -16.85 -26.00 18.33
C HIS A 44 -16.14 -24.97 17.43
N ILE A 45 -14.97 -24.46 17.83
CA ILE A 45 -14.15 -23.56 17.00
C ILE A 45 -13.88 -24.19 15.64
N LYS A 46 -13.38 -25.43 15.64
CA LYS A 46 -13.00 -26.15 14.44
C LYS A 46 -14.19 -26.46 13.51
N MET A 47 -15.30 -26.87 14.08
CA MET A 47 -16.44 -27.33 13.30
C MET A 47 -17.32 -26.17 12.77
N TYR A 48 -17.40 -25.06 13.49
CA TYR A 48 -18.45 -24.07 13.23
C TYR A 48 -18.01 -22.61 13.15
N GLN A 49 -16.81 -22.26 13.61
CA GLN A 49 -16.43 -20.84 13.73
C GLN A 49 -15.50 -20.34 12.61
N LEU A 50 -15.20 -21.18 11.63
CA LEU A 50 -14.35 -20.84 10.49
C LEU A 50 -15.09 -21.17 9.19
N LEU A 51 -15.09 -20.25 8.22
CA LEU A 51 -15.66 -20.47 6.89
C LEU A 51 -14.79 -19.80 5.83
N GLY A 52 -14.42 -20.56 4.81
CA GLY A 52 -13.65 -20.07 3.67
C GLY A 52 -14.31 -20.39 2.34
N ILE A 53 -14.12 -19.53 1.35
CA ILE A 53 -14.63 -19.74 0.00
C ILE A 53 -13.46 -19.66 -0.97
N GLU A 54 -13.35 -20.65 -1.85
CA GLU A 54 -12.35 -20.68 -2.90
C GLU A 54 -12.95 -21.11 -4.22
N LYS A 55 -12.71 -20.33 -5.25
CA LYS A 55 -13.28 -20.55 -6.58
C LYS A 55 -12.49 -21.57 -7.41
N LEU A 56 -11.17 -21.61 -7.27
CA LEU A 56 -10.31 -22.48 -8.06
C LEU A 56 -10.23 -23.87 -7.43
N ALA A 57 -10.62 -24.91 -8.17
CA ALA A 57 -10.75 -26.28 -7.67
C ALA A 57 -9.46 -26.85 -7.07
N ASP A 58 -8.32 -26.63 -7.71
CA ASP A 58 -7.00 -27.07 -7.25
C ASP A 58 -6.57 -26.36 -5.96
N ILE A 59 -6.85 -25.06 -5.84
CA ILE A 59 -6.57 -24.28 -4.64
C ILE A 59 -7.55 -24.61 -3.51
N TYR A 60 -8.83 -24.83 -3.84
CA TYR A 60 -9.81 -25.37 -2.89
C TYR A 60 -9.33 -26.70 -2.27
N MET A 61 -8.88 -27.64 -3.10
CA MET A 61 -8.34 -28.90 -2.61
C MET A 61 -7.12 -28.70 -1.70
N LEU A 62 -6.25 -27.75 -2.03
CA LEU A 62 -5.12 -27.38 -1.17
C LEU A 62 -5.58 -26.81 0.16
N ALA A 63 -6.60 -25.94 0.17
CA ALA A 63 -7.19 -25.38 1.38
C ALA A 63 -7.73 -26.48 2.30
N VAL A 64 -8.53 -27.39 1.74
CA VAL A 64 -9.10 -28.54 2.47
C VAL A 64 -7.98 -29.41 3.07
N LEU A 65 -6.95 -29.75 2.29
CA LEU A 65 -5.82 -30.54 2.76
C LEU A 65 -5.06 -29.85 3.89
N ASN A 66 -4.83 -28.54 3.79
CA ASN A 66 -4.14 -27.78 4.84
C ASN A 66 -4.98 -27.76 6.14
N MET A 67 -6.29 -27.56 6.05
CA MET A 67 -7.17 -27.59 7.23
C MET A 67 -7.14 -28.97 7.88
N ILE A 68 -7.24 -30.06 7.13
CA ILE A 68 -7.13 -31.44 7.64
C ILE A 68 -5.77 -31.68 8.33
N LEU A 69 -4.66 -31.28 7.68
CA LEU A 69 -3.31 -31.43 8.23
C LEU A 69 -3.15 -30.66 9.56
N MET A 70 -3.80 -29.52 9.70
CA MET A 70 -3.81 -28.73 10.93
C MET A 70 -4.82 -29.27 11.97
N LYS A 71 -5.40 -30.46 11.74
CA LYS A 71 -6.36 -31.15 12.61
C LYS A 71 -7.65 -30.36 12.85
N ASP A 72 -8.10 -29.66 11.83
CA ASP A 72 -9.40 -28.99 11.85
C ASP A 72 -10.55 -29.99 11.74
N GLY A 73 -10.36 -31.10 11.05
CA GLY A 73 -11.27 -32.26 11.01
C GLY A 73 -12.45 -32.16 10.06
N SER A 74 -13.08 -31.02 9.89
CA SER A 74 -14.09 -30.77 8.87
C SER A 74 -14.04 -29.31 8.52
N SER A 75 -13.70 -29.02 7.32
CA SER A 75 -13.57 -27.64 6.89
C SER A 75 -14.88 -27.12 6.34
N ASN A 76 -15.37 -26.04 6.84
CA ASN A 76 -16.36 -25.24 6.15
C ASN A 76 -15.65 -24.44 5.01
N ILE A 77 -14.90 -25.15 4.18
CA ILE A 77 -14.35 -24.58 2.94
C ILE A 77 -15.34 -24.88 1.83
N ILE A 78 -15.85 -23.82 1.20
CA ILE A 78 -16.82 -23.89 0.13
C ILE A 78 -16.10 -23.75 -1.20
N HIS A 79 -16.38 -24.67 -2.14
CA HIS A 79 -15.93 -24.54 -3.52
C HIS A 79 -16.97 -23.76 -4.32
N GLY A 80 -16.72 -22.47 -4.59
CA GLY A 80 -17.68 -21.63 -5.29
C GLY A 80 -17.20 -20.19 -5.47
N ASP A 81 -18.01 -19.40 -6.13
CA ASP A 81 -17.76 -17.98 -6.33
C ASP A 81 -18.42 -17.16 -5.21
N SER A 82 -17.61 -16.61 -4.33
CA SER A 82 -18.07 -15.78 -3.19
C SER A 82 -18.81 -14.52 -3.61
N LEU A 83 -18.66 -14.06 -4.85
CA LEU A 83 -19.35 -12.87 -5.36
C LEU A 83 -20.75 -13.16 -5.91
N THR A 84 -20.99 -14.36 -6.44
CA THR A 84 -22.21 -14.67 -7.19
C THR A 84 -23.02 -15.83 -6.62
N GLU A 85 -22.38 -16.75 -5.91
CA GLU A 85 -23.02 -18.00 -5.47
C GLU A 85 -23.24 -18.05 -3.95
N PHE A 86 -22.33 -17.47 -3.16
CA PHE A 86 -22.41 -17.54 -1.71
C PHE A 86 -23.46 -16.59 -1.13
N GLU A 87 -24.35 -17.12 -0.30
CA GLU A 87 -25.47 -16.39 0.32
C GLU A 87 -25.31 -16.16 1.83
N GLY A 88 -24.11 -16.42 2.40
CA GLY A 88 -23.83 -16.18 3.80
C GLY A 88 -24.19 -17.34 4.73
N ASN A 89 -24.48 -18.52 4.21
CA ASN A 89 -24.92 -19.67 4.96
C ASN A 89 -23.82 -20.74 5.09
N TYR A 90 -23.95 -21.61 6.08
CA TYR A 90 -23.23 -22.88 6.06
C TYR A 90 -23.76 -23.74 4.92
N GLU A 91 -22.86 -24.40 4.19
CA GLU A 91 -23.24 -25.29 3.10
C GLU A 91 -23.03 -26.77 3.43
N GLN A 92 -22.56 -27.07 4.64
CA GLN A 92 -22.24 -28.43 5.08
C GLN A 92 -22.57 -28.64 6.56
N GLY A 93 -22.63 -29.92 6.98
CA GLY A 93 -22.76 -30.32 8.35
C GLY A 93 -24.14 -30.05 8.99
N GLU A 94 -24.17 -30.00 10.29
CA GLU A 94 -25.37 -29.82 11.09
C GLU A 94 -26.07 -28.47 10.88
N TYR A 95 -25.32 -27.45 10.53
CA TYR A 95 -25.84 -26.09 10.30
C TYR A 95 -26.09 -25.76 8.82
N ASN A 96 -26.03 -26.77 7.93
CA ASN A 96 -26.31 -26.54 6.51
C ASN A 96 -27.58 -25.71 6.28
N GLY A 97 -27.47 -24.67 5.47
CA GLY A 97 -28.56 -23.72 5.17
C GLY A 97 -28.83 -22.67 6.25
N LYS A 98 -28.20 -22.74 7.43
CA LYS A 98 -28.33 -21.69 8.47
C LYS A 98 -27.32 -20.57 8.18
N PRO A 99 -27.67 -19.30 8.51
CA PRO A 99 -26.75 -18.19 8.40
C PRO A 99 -25.44 -18.41 9.19
N PHE A 100 -24.28 -18.13 8.57
CA PHE A 100 -23.00 -18.09 9.27
C PHE A 100 -22.91 -16.75 10.02
N PRO A 101 -22.76 -16.75 11.35
CA PRO A 101 -22.83 -15.52 12.16
C PRO A 101 -21.49 -14.76 12.15
N ALA A 102 -20.96 -14.44 10.97
CA ALA A 102 -19.66 -13.80 10.82
C ALA A 102 -19.54 -12.49 11.58
N ASN A 103 -18.57 -12.40 12.48
CA ASN A 103 -18.22 -11.18 13.19
C ASN A 103 -16.75 -10.77 12.98
N VAL A 104 -15.98 -11.60 12.26
CA VAL A 104 -14.62 -11.29 11.82
C VAL A 104 -14.48 -11.64 10.35
N PHE A 105 -13.94 -10.71 9.55
CA PHE A 105 -13.62 -10.91 8.15
C PHE A 105 -12.15 -10.66 7.92
N LEU A 106 -11.46 -11.62 7.30
CA LEU A 106 -10.08 -11.51 6.86
C LEU A 106 -10.03 -11.77 5.37
N LEU A 107 -9.25 -10.99 4.64
CA LEU A 107 -9.20 -11.12 3.20
C LEU A 107 -7.85 -10.67 2.62
N ASN A 108 -7.37 -11.42 1.66
CA ASN A 108 -6.41 -10.98 0.65
C ASN A 108 -7.00 -11.27 -0.73
N PRO A 109 -7.73 -10.31 -1.35
CA PRO A 109 -8.48 -10.57 -2.57
C PRO A 109 -7.58 -10.68 -3.80
N PRO A 110 -8.07 -11.30 -4.89
CA PRO A 110 -7.40 -11.21 -6.19
C PRO A 110 -7.49 -9.79 -6.76
N TYR A 111 -6.34 -9.10 -6.91
CA TYR A 111 -6.25 -7.70 -7.34
C TYR A 111 -6.65 -7.44 -8.79
N SER A 112 -6.80 -8.49 -9.58
CA SER A 112 -7.31 -8.40 -10.98
C SER A 112 -8.81 -8.17 -11.07
N LYS A 113 -9.56 -8.28 -9.97
CA LYS A 113 -11.01 -8.12 -9.94
C LYS A 113 -11.45 -6.67 -9.82
N SER A 114 -12.73 -6.42 -10.02
CA SER A 114 -13.35 -5.09 -10.00
C SER A 114 -12.96 -4.32 -8.74
N GLY A 115 -12.65 -3.04 -8.91
CA GLY A 115 -12.13 -2.20 -7.82
C GLY A 115 -10.85 -2.75 -7.21
N LYS A 116 -10.00 -3.46 -7.99
CA LYS A 116 -8.77 -4.12 -7.52
C LYS A 116 -8.99 -5.04 -6.31
N GLY A 117 -10.19 -5.65 -6.21
CA GLY A 117 -10.58 -6.55 -5.14
C GLY A 117 -11.58 -5.94 -4.13
N PHE A 118 -11.86 -4.65 -4.17
CA PHE A 118 -12.84 -4.03 -3.26
C PHE A 118 -14.27 -4.58 -3.44
N VAL A 119 -14.60 -5.16 -4.58
CA VAL A 119 -15.87 -5.85 -4.77
C VAL A 119 -16.11 -6.95 -3.73
N PHE A 120 -15.07 -7.70 -3.34
CA PHE A 120 -15.17 -8.73 -2.30
C PHE A 120 -15.38 -8.10 -0.92
N VAL A 121 -14.67 -7.02 -0.64
CA VAL A 121 -14.78 -6.29 0.63
C VAL A 121 -16.20 -5.76 0.81
N HIS A 122 -16.71 -5.05 -0.19
CA HIS A 122 -18.06 -4.49 -0.16
C HIS A 122 -19.12 -5.59 0.06
N ARG A 123 -19.03 -6.70 -0.68
CA ARG A 123 -19.99 -7.81 -0.54
C ARG A 123 -19.91 -8.45 0.85
N ALA A 124 -18.71 -8.78 1.34
CA ALA A 124 -18.55 -9.43 2.62
C ALA A 124 -19.06 -8.56 3.79
N LEU A 125 -18.70 -7.27 3.79
CA LEU A 125 -19.15 -6.34 4.85
C LEU A 125 -20.66 -6.17 4.88
N SER A 126 -21.35 -6.23 3.71
CA SER A 126 -22.82 -6.13 3.64
C SER A 126 -23.54 -7.35 4.22
N MET A 127 -22.86 -8.48 4.39
CA MET A 127 -23.42 -9.74 4.89
C MET A 127 -23.02 -10.04 6.34
N MET A 128 -22.18 -9.24 6.95
CA MET A 128 -21.66 -9.45 8.30
C MET A 128 -22.60 -8.92 9.38
N HIS A 129 -22.42 -9.43 10.60
CA HIS A 129 -23.08 -8.88 11.78
C HIS A 129 -22.64 -7.45 12.07
N HIS A 130 -23.59 -6.62 12.43
CA HIS A 130 -23.35 -5.26 12.92
C HIS A 130 -22.40 -5.27 14.13
N GLY A 131 -21.38 -4.41 14.10
CA GLY A 131 -20.36 -4.33 15.14
C GLY A 131 -19.21 -5.33 14.99
N GLY A 132 -19.23 -6.19 13.95
CA GLY A 132 -18.11 -7.05 13.59
C GLY A 132 -16.89 -6.24 13.14
N MET A 133 -15.76 -6.94 13.01
CA MET A 133 -14.48 -6.35 12.57
C MET A 133 -14.00 -7.01 11.29
N ALA A 134 -13.40 -6.22 10.40
CA ALA A 134 -12.76 -6.72 9.19
C ALA A 134 -11.33 -6.20 9.08
N ALA A 135 -10.42 -7.03 8.58
CA ALA A 135 -9.07 -6.63 8.22
C ALA A 135 -8.75 -7.17 6.82
N VAL A 136 -8.44 -6.26 5.90
CA VAL A 136 -8.28 -6.57 4.48
C VAL A 136 -6.91 -6.13 4.01
N LEU A 137 -6.13 -7.09 3.53
CA LEU A 137 -4.86 -6.84 2.86
C LEU A 137 -5.13 -6.61 1.37
N ILE A 138 -4.90 -5.41 0.88
CA ILE A 138 -5.23 -5.03 -0.49
C ILE A 138 -4.16 -4.08 -1.06
N MET A 139 -4.17 -3.84 -2.38
CA MET A 139 -3.31 -2.80 -2.97
C MET A 139 -3.60 -1.44 -2.33
N GLU A 140 -2.57 -0.74 -1.88
CA GLU A 140 -2.73 0.54 -1.17
C GLU A 140 -3.48 1.59 -2.02
N ASN A 141 -3.18 1.66 -3.31
CA ASN A 141 -3.83 2.58 -4.23
C ASN A 141 -5.18 2.06 -4.79
N ALA A 142 -5.73 0.97 -4.22
CA ALA A 142 -6.98 0.40 -4.71
C ALA A 142 -8.18 1.34 -4.49
N GLY A 143 -8.14 2.22 -3.48
CA GLY A 143 -9.15 3.24 -3.23
C GLY A 143 -9.22 4.35 -4.28
N SER A 144 -8.23 4.48 -5.18
CA SER A 144 -8.22 5.45 -6.27
C SER A 144 -8.76 4.84 -7.57
N GLY A 145 -9.26 5.68 -8.48
CA GLY A 145 -9.74 5.23 -9.79
C GLY A 145 -10.89 4.21 -9.68
N ASN A 146 -10.69 3.00 -10.17
CA ASN A 146 -11.73 1.95 -10.23
C ASN A 146 -12.20 1.45 -8.85
N GLY A 147 -11.44 1.68 -7.79
CA GLY A 147 -11.81 1.32 -6.41
C GLY A 147 -12.74 2.34 -5.75
N LEU A 148 -12.70 3.59 -6.20
CA LEU A 148 -13.39 4.71 -5.56
C LEU A 148 -14.91 4.53 -5.37
N PRO A 149 -15.68 3.95 -6.30
CA PRO A 149 -17.09 3.68 -6.06
C PRO A 149 -17.33 2.75 -4.87
N TYR A 150 -16.47 1.74 -4.69
CA TYR A 150 -16.58 0.79 -3.57
C TYR A 150 -16.18 1.42 -2.23
N THR A 151 -15.10 2.19 -2.19
CA THR A 151 -14.66 2.84 -0.94
C THR A 151 -15.70 3.80 -0.40
N ARG A 152 -16.35 4.57 -1.27
CA ARG A 152 -17.49 5.45 -0.90
C ARG A 152 -18.68 4.67 -0.34
N GLU A 153 -19.07 3.57 -0.99
CA GLU A 153 -20.18 2.74 -0.51
C GLU A 153 -19.83 2.04 0.82
N ILE A 154 -18.59 1.61 0.99
CA ILE A 154 -18.13 1.00 2.23
C ILE A 154 -18.28 1.98 3.40
N LEU A 155 -17.87 3.24 3.24
CA LEU A 155 -17.96 4.26 4.31
C LEU A 155 -19.40 4.62 4.69
N LYS A 156 -20.37 4.45 3.81
CA LYS A 156 -21.78 4.69 4.14
C LYS A 156 -22.32 3.76 5.21
N ASN A 157 -21.76 2.57 5.32
CA ASN A 157 -22.27 1.51 6.19
C ASN A 157 -21.23 0.98 7.17
N ASN A 158 -19.96 1.36 7.05
CA ASN A 158 -18.86 0.83 7.84
C ASN A 158 -17.87 1.93 8.19
N THR A 159 -17.22 1.81 9.32
CA THR A 159 -16.19 2.75 9.78
C THR A 159 -14.80 2.23 9.46
N LEU A 160 -13.97 3.01 8.76
CA LEU A 160 -12.54 2.74 8.69
C LEU A 160 -11.91 3.08 10.05
N VAL A 161 -11.26 2.11 10.66
CA VAL A 161 -10.64 2.22 11.99
C VAL A 161 -9.14 2.48 11.88
N ALA A 162 -8.49 1.77 10.95
CA ALA A 162 -7.05 1.91 10.73
C ALA A 162 -6.67 1.63 9.27
N SER A 163 -5.60 2.27 8.85
CA SER A 163 -4.91 2.07 7.59
C SER A 163 -3.43 1.84 7.85
N ILE A 164 -2.92 0.69 7.43
CA ILE A 164 -1.56 0.24 7.73
C ILE A 164 -0.83 0.06 6.40
N HIS A 165 0.14 0.94 6.13
CA HIS A 165 1.04 0.82 5.00
C HIS A 165 1.99 -0.35 5.22
N MET A 166 2.01 -1.33 4.33
CA MET A 166 2.76 -2.58 4.53
C MET A 166 4.14 -2.53 3.89
N SER A 167 5.04 -3.34 4.43
CA SER A 167 6.30 -3.68 3.74
C SER A 167 6.03 -4.41 2.40
N ASP A 168 7.06 -4.53 1.54
CA ASP A 168 6.96 -5.35 0.31
C ASP A 168 6.83 -6.84 0.64
N ILE A 169 5.60 -7.26 0.94
CA ILE A 169 5.28 -8.66 1.27
C ILE A 169 5.30 -9.60 0.06
N PHE A 170 5.27 -9.06 -1.16
CA PHE A 170 5.30 -9.82 -2.42
C PHE A 170 6.66 -9.80 -3.12
N CYS A 171 7.72 -9.48 -2.38
CA CYS A 171 9.09 -9.37 -2.87
C CYS A 171 9.45 -10.42 -3.93
N GLY A 172 9.85 -9.95 -5.10
CA GLY A 172 10.27 -10.79 -6.24
C GLY A 172 9.15 -11.44 -7.05
N LYS A 173 7.87 -11.17 -6.75
CA LYS A 173 6.73 -11.64 -7.57
C LYS A 173 5.99 -10.52 -8.29
N ALA A 174 5.74 -9.43 -7.61
CA ALA A 174 5.16 -8.22 -8.17
C ALA A 174 5.56 -7.06 -7.28
N SER A 175 5.92 -5.92 -7.88
CA SER A 175 6.16 -4.68 -7.13
C SER A 175 4.80 -4.03 -6.81
N VAL A 176 4.07 -4.63 -5.86
CA VAL A 176 2.74 -4.15 -5.47
C VAL A 176 2.80 -3.66 -4.04
N GLN A 177 2.69 -2.36 -3.87
CA GLN A 177 2.52 -1.78 -2.56
C GLN A 177 1.14 -2.13 -2.00
N THR A 178 1.10 -2.63 -0.77
CA THR A 178 -0.13 -3.06 -0.11
C THR A 178 -0.37 -2.32 1.20
N ALA A 179 -1.63 -2.25 1.59
CA ALA A 179 -2.06 -1.78 2.89
C ALA A 179 -3.03 -2.77 3.54
N ILE A 180 -3.11 -2.75 4.86
CA ILE A 180 -4.20 -3.39 5.59
C ILE A 180 -5.19 -2.31 6.03
N TYR A 181 -6.43 -2.44 5.58
CA TYR A 181 -7.53 -1.62 6.05
C TYR A 181 -8.36 -2.38 7.08
N VAL A 182 -8.60 -1.74 8.23
CA VAL A 182 -9.38 -2.31 9.34
C VAL A 182 -10.71 -1.58 9.44
N PHE A 183 -11.81 -2.33 9.41
CA PHE A 183 -13.16 -1.77 9.46
C PHE A 183 -13.94 -2.25 10.68
N LYS A 184 -14.79 -1.37 11.22
CA LYS A 184 -15.90 -1.73 12.09
C LYS A 184 -17.17 -1.81 11.24
N VAL A 185 -17.79 -2.97 11.24
CA VAL A 185 -18.89 -3.32 10.33
C VAL A 185 -20.23 -2.80 10.83
N GLY A 186 -21.06 -2.33 9.90
CA GLY A 186 -22.44 -1.92 10.19
C GLY A 186 -22.57 -0.57 10.89
N VAL A 187 -21.50 0.20 11.04
CA VAL A 187 -21.49 1.54 11.62
C VAL A 187 -21.00 2.52 10.55
N PRO A 188 -21.84 3.44 10.04
CA PRO A 188 -21.41 4.46 9.09
C PRO A 188 -20.20 5.25 9.60
N HIS A 189 -19.29 5.58 8.70
CA HIS A 189 -18.13 6.40 9.05
C HIS A 189 -18.57 7.85 9.32
N ASP A 190 -18.20 8.37 10.48
CA ASP A 190 -18.40 9.77 10.84
C ASP A 190 -17.11 10.55 10.46
N ILE A 191 -17.27 11.74 9.85
CA ILE A 191 -16.14 12.62 9.47
C ILE A 191 -15.28 13.08 10.67
N HIS A 192 -15.81 12.97 11.89
CA HIS A 192 -15.08 13.25 13.13
C HIS A 192 -14.53 11.97 13.79
N GLN A 193 -14.68 10.82 13.14
CA GLN A 193 -14.12 9.58 13.61
C GLN A 193 -12.62 9.51 13.30
N VAL A 194 -11.81 9.40 14.33
CA VAL A 194 -10.37 9.25 14.18
C VAL A 194 -10.03 7.91 13.50
N VAL A 195 -9.21 7.98 12.47
CA VAL A 195 -8.58 6.84 11.80
C VAL A 195 -7.11 6.78 12.17
N LYS A 196 -6.58 5.60 12.36
CA LYS A 196 -5.20 5.34 12.76
C LYS A 196 -4.39 4.96 11.53
N PHE A 197 -3.40 5.76 11.20
CA PHE A 197 -2.50 5.55 10.07
C PHE A 197 -1.13 5.10 10.56
N ILE A 198 -0.63 3.98 10.05
CA ILE A 198 0.61 3.36 10.49
C ILE A 198 1.49 3.08 9.27
N ASP A 199 2.75 3.52 9.29
CA ASP A 199 3.76 3.04 8.37
C ASP A 199 4.42 1.78 8.94
N PHE A 200 4.06 0.64 8.38
CA PHE A 200 4.59 -0.67 8.72
C PHE A 200 5.53 -1.21 7.63
N SER A 201 6.16 -0.31 6.87
CA SER A 201 7.13 -0.67 5.84
C SER A 201 8.33 -1.44 6.39
N ASN A 202 8.74 -1.14 7.63
CA ASN A 202 9.69 -1.96 8.40
C ASN A 202 8.93 -2.85 9.39
N ASP A 203 8.58 -4.04 8.98
CA ASP A 203 7.89 -5.04 9.81
C ASP A 203 8.83 -6.00 10.57
N GLY A 204 10.14 -5.75 10.50
CA GLY A 204 11.16 -6.55 11.18
C GLY A 204 11.51 -7.87 10.50
N TYR A 205 10.88 -8.21 9.39
CA TYR A 205 11.19 -9.40 8.62
C TYR A 205 12.08 -9.10 7.42
N THR A 206 13.15 -9.89 7.24
CA THR A 206 13.89 -9.96 5.98
C THR A 206 13.29 -11.03 5.09
N ARG A 207 13.01 -10.64 3.82
CA ARG A 207 12.45 -11.53 2.79
C ARG A 207 13.50 -11.85 1.74
N GLN A 208 13.64 -13.13 1.40
CA GLN A 208 14.54 -13.55 0.32
C GLN A 208 13.76 -13.82 -0.95
N ASN A 209 14.34 -13.41 -2.09
CA ASN A 209 13.77 -13.74 -3.39
C ASN A 209 13.78 -15.26 -3.60
N ARG A 210 12.62 -15.87 -3.86
CA ARG A 210 12.45 -17.32 -4.04
C ARG A 210 13.32 -17.91 -5.16
N LYS A 211 13.68 -17.11 -6.16
CA LYS A 211 14.54 -17.57 -7.28
C LYS A 211 15.99 -17.86 -6.88
N LYS A 212 16.45 -17.34 -5.74
CA LYS A 212 17.83 -17.49 -5.25
C LYS A 212 17.96 -18.35 -4.00
N SER A 213 16.85 -18.76 -3.39
CA SER A 213 16.88 -19.52 -2.13
C SER A 213 16.52 -20.98 -2.37
N SER A 214 17.44 -21.86 -2.03
CA SER A 214 17.19 -23.30 -1.88
C SER A 214 16.54 -23.67 -0.53
N GLN A 215 16.34 -22.70 0.36
CA GLN A 215 15.73 -22.90 1.66
C GLN A 215 14.21 -22.73 1.59
N SER A 216 13.49 -23.59 2.32
CA SER A 216 12.03 -23.57 2.41
C SER A 216 11.46 -22.35 3.16
N VAL A 217 12.29 -21.65 3.94
CA VAL A 217 11.88 -20.48 4.76
C VAL A 217 12.41 -19.19 4.12
N ASN A 218 11.52 -18.43 3.51
CA ASN A 218 11.84 -17.16 2.87
C ASN A 218 11.73 -15.95 3.80
N LEU A 219 11.25 -16.17 5.03
CA LEU A 219 10.96 -15.11 6.00
C LEU A 219 11.82 -15.31 7.24
N ARG A 220 12.61 -14.31 7.61
CA ARG A 220 13.45 -14.34 8.80
C ARG A 220 13.15 -13.14 9.68
N ASN A 221 12.85 -13.38 10.96
CA ASN A 221 12.81 -12.33 11.97
C ASN A 221 14.24 -11.84 12.22
N THR A 222 14.56 -10.65 11.72
CA THR A 222 15.90 -10.05 11.83
C THR A 222 15.92 -8.79 12.64
N ASP A 223 14.75 -8.18 12.90
CA ASP A 223 14.63 -6.95 13.63
C ASP A 223 13.32 -6.89 14.43
N HIS A 224 13.24 -7.73 15.48
CA HIS A 224 12.15 -7.70 16.47
C HIS A 224 10.74 -7.77 15.86
N ALA A 225 10.54 -8.59 14.83
CA ALA A 225 9.27 -8.63 14.09
C ALA A 225 8.06 -8.92 15.00
N THR A 226 8.19 -9.85 15.95
CA THR A 226 7.08 -10.18 16.88
C THR A 226 6.65 -8.98 17.69
N GLU A 227 7.61 -8.27 18.27
CA GLU A 227 7.39 -7.08 19.10
C GLU A 227 6.81 -5.93 18.26
N ARG A 228 7.25 -5.78 17.02
CA ARG A 228 6.71 -4.80 16.07
C ARG A 228 5.25 -5.07 15.73
N TYR A 229 4.89 -6.31 15.44
CA TYR A 229 3.49 -6.70 15.21
C TYR A 229 2.62 -6.48 16.46
N ASP A 230 3.12 -6.80 17.64
CA ASP A 230 2.41 -6.56 18.91
C ASP A 230 2.19 -5.06 19.16
N GLU A 231 3.16 -4.22 18.84
CA GLU A 231 3.03 -2.77 18.95
C GLU A 231 1.98 -2.21 18.00
N VAL A 232 1.96 -2.64 16.73
CA VAL A 232 0.92 -2.26 15.76
C VAL A 232 -0.46 -2.69 16.24
N VAL A 233 -0.62 -3.90 16.76
CA VAL A 233 -1.91 -4.37 17.32
C VAL A 233 -2.37 -3.51 18.49
N ARG A 234 -1.45 -3.09 19.37
CA ARG A 234 -1.75 -2.16 20.48
C ARG A 234 -2.18 -0.80 19.97
N LEU A 235 -1.48 -0.23 18.99
CA LEU A 235 -1.83 1.04 18.35
C LEU A 235 -3.23 1.01 17.72
N ILE A 236 -3.57 -0.07 16.99
CA ILE A 236 -4.89 -0.23 16.41
C ILE A 236 -5.98 -0.27 17.49
N ARG A 237 -5.73 -0.97 18.60
CA ARG A 237 -6.73 -1.15 19.67
C ARG A 237 -6.92 0.12 20.51
N TYR A 238 -5.83 0.74 20.92
CA TYR A 238 -5.85 1.75 21.98
C TYR A 238 -5.49 3.15 21.52
N GLY A 239 -4.91 3.28 20.34
CA GLY A 239 -4.37 4.56 19.86
C GLY A 239 -3.16 5.01 20.66
N ARG A 240 -2.78 6.26 20.48
CA ARG A 240 -1.63 6.88 21.16
C ARG A 240 -1.88 7.11 22.67
N GLY A 241 -3.13 7.32 23.06
CA GLY A 241 -3.48 7.84 24.40
C GLY A 241 -3.47 6.81 25.54
N ALA A 242 -3.37 5.51 25.27
CA ALA A 242 -3.60 4.51 26.32
C ALA A 242 -2.32 3.99 26.99
N HIS A 243 -1.13 4.02 26.35
CA HIS A 243 0.10 3.45 26.88
C HIS A 243 1.36 3.98 26.18
N ASP A 244 1.46 5.28 25.96
CA ASP A 244 2.54 5.92 25.18
C ASP A 244 3.97 5.76 25.76
N GLU A 245 4.09 5.32 27.00
CA GLU A 245 5.40 5.21 27.66
C GLU A 245 6.29 4.09 27.07
N ASN A 246 5.77 3.28 26.11
CA ASN A 246 6.47 2.10 25.60
C ASN A 246 6.36 1.86 24.09
N LEU A 247 6.12 2.89 23.29
CA LEU A 247 6.26 2.76 21.84
C LEU A 247 7.74 2.78 21.48
N GLN A 248 8.26 1.69 20.91
CA GLN A 248 9.69 1.55 20.57
C GLN A 248 9.96 1.68 19.08
N TYR A 249 8.99 1.31 18.24
CA TYR A 249 9.22 1.13 16.81
C TYR A 249 8.44 2.10 15.93
N TYR A 250 7.24 2.52 16.35
CA TYR A 250 6.31 3.27 15.49
C TYR A 250 5.91 4.63 16.07
N GLN A 251 6.68 5.20 16.97
CA GLN A 251 6.40 6.52 17.56
C GLN A 251 6.27 7.60 16.48
N ASP A 252 7.20 7.61 15.52
CA ASP A 252 7.25 8.60 14.42
C ASP A 252 6.53 8.15 13.15
N CYS A 253 6.08 6.91 13.11
CA CYS A 253 5.42 6.27 11.98
C CYS A 253 3.92 6.05 12.21
N TYR A 254 3.33 6.74 13.19
CA TYR A 254 1.93 6.64 13.57
C TYR A 254 1.27 8.01 13.59
N VAL A 255 0.12 8.12 12.92
CA VAL A 255 -0.70 9.34 12.87
C VAL A 255 -2.15 9.01 13.18
N GLU A 256 -2.81 9.85 13.95
CA GLU A 256 -4.26 9.86 14.14
C GLU A 256 -4.82 11.07 13.39
N ASP A 257 -5.73 10.83 12.43
CA ASP A 257 -6.31 11.87 11.60
C ASP A 257 -7.72 11.50 11.15
N TYR A 258 -8.39 12.38 10.45
CA TYR A 258 -9.73 12.20 9.93
C TYR A 258 -9.67 11.94 8.43
N ILE A 259 -10.69 11.23 7.90
CA ILE A 259 -10.86 11.04 6.47
C ILE A 259 -12.15 11.68 6.00
N THR A 260 -12.20 11.97 4.71
CA THR A 260 -13.42 12.42 4.04
C THR A 260 -14.30 11.22 3.65
N LEU A 261 -15.57 11.47 3.34
CA LEU A 261 -16.45 10.45 2.80
C LEU A 261 -16.24 10.18 1.31
N ASP A 262 -15.29 10.88 0.68
CA ASP A 262 -14.93 10.69 -0.72
C ASP A 262 -14.21 9.36 -1.00
N GLY A 263 -13.62 8.75 0.02
CA GLY A 263 -13.05 7.42 -0.03
C GLY A 263 -11.73 7.33 -0.80
N ASN A 264 -11.01 8.43 -0.98
CA ASN A 264 -9.75 8.53 -1.74
C ASN A 264 -8.54 8.96 -0.90
N ASP A 265 -8.72 9.08 0.41
CA ASP A 265 -7.74 9.58 1.37
C ASP A 265 -7.39 8.53 2.46
N TRP A 266 -7.23 7.27 2.06
CA TRP A 266 -7.01 6.16 3.01
C TRP A 266 -5.55 5.76 3.20
N THR A 267 -4.60 6.41 2.52
CA THR A 267 -3.20 5.99 2.59
C THR A 267 -2.44 6.73 3.69
N TYR A 268 -1.51 6.06 4.36
CA TYR A 268 -0.63 6.68 5.35
C TYR A 268 0.09 7.92 4.81
N ALA A 269 0.55 7.86 3.56
CA ALA A 269 1.30 8.95 2.93
C ALA A 269 0.51 10.26 2.83
N GLN A 270 -0.83 10.21 2.79
CA GLN A 270 -1.69 11.39 2.72
C GLN A 270 -1.87 12.07 4.10
N HIS A 271 -1.61 11.35 5.19
CA HIS A 271 -1.85 11.81 6.57
C HIS A 271 -0.58 11.99 7.39
N ARG A 272 0.57 11.49 6.89
CA ARG A 272 1.84 11.71 7.59
C ARG A 272 2.17 13.20 7.67
N ASN A 273 2.59 13.64 8.84
CA ASN A 273 3.17 14.97 8.99
C ASN A 273 4.53 14.98 8.30
N VAL A 274 4.55 15.46 7.07
CA VAL A 274 5.81 15.78 6.39
C VAL A 274 6.06 17.25 6.66
N ASP A 275 7.17 17.57 7.31
CA ASP A 275 7.69 18.92 7.23
C ASP A 275 8.18 19.10 5.78
N VAL A 276 7.28 19.58 4.93
CA VAL A 276 7.55 19.79 3.49
C VAL A 276 8.49 20.96 3.23
N ARG A 277 8.99 21.64 4.28
CA ARG A 277 10.02 22.65 4.09
C ARG A 277 11.34 21.95 3.74
N PRO A 278 11.83 22.12 2.51
CA PRO A 278 13.11 21.55 2.14
C PRO A 278 14.20 22.11 3.04
N VAL A 279 15.01 21.22 3.59
CA VAL A 279 16.19 21.61 4.38
C VAL A 279 17.39 21.84 3.46
N ALA A 280 18.43 22.49 3.97
CA ALA A 280 19.62 22.81 3.17
C ALA A 280 20.27 21.56 2.55
N GLU A 281 20.17 20.43 3.22
CA GLU A 281 20.66 19.12 2.76
C GLU A 281 19.92 18.62 1.51
N ASP A 282 18.61 18.87 1.40
CA ASP A 282 17.80 18.49 0.24
C ASP A 282 18.24 19.30 -0.99
N PHE A 283 18.44 20.60 -0.83
CA PHE A 283 18.97 21.45 -1.89
C PHE A 283 20.39 21.02 -2.28
N GLN A 284 21.26 20.74 -1.32
CA GLN A 284 22.62 20.28 -1.60
C GLN A 284 22.61 18.95 -2.36
N ARG A 285 21.70 18.03 -2.03
CA ARG A 285 21.56 16.75 -2.73
C ARG A 285 21.16 16.98 -4.17
N VAL A 286 20.11 17.76 -4.42
CA VAL A 286 19.64 18.07 -5.78
C VAL A 286 20.73 18.76 -6.62
N VAL A 287 21.44 19.73 -6.03
CA VAL A 287 22.55 20.42 -6.71
C VAL A 287 23.70 19.46 -7.04
N LYS A 288 24.08 18.58 -6.09
CA LYS A 288 25.13 17.58 -6.32
C LYS A 288 24.76 16.61 -7.43
N ASP A 289 23.53 16.12 -7.43
CA ASP A 289 23.03 15.18 -8.44
C ASP A 289 23.01 15.84 -9.83
N TYR A 290 22.59 17.09 -9.91
CA TYR A 290 22.59 17.87 -11.13
C TYR A 290 24.01 18.13 -11.64
N LEU A 291 24.94 18.53 -10.77
CA LEU A 291 26.34 18.74 -11.15
C LEU A 291 27.01 17.44 -11.58
N ALA A 292 26.76 16.33 -10.91
CA ALA A 292 27.26 15.02 -11.28
C ALA A 292 26.76 14.60 -12.67
N TRP A 293 25.49 14.88 -12.97
CA TRP A 293 24.93 14.66 -14.29
C TRP A 293 25.57 15.55 -15.35
N GLN A 294 25.70 16.87 -15.10
CA GLN A 294 26.39 17.79 -16.03
C GLN A 294 27.83 17.40 -16.32
N ILE A 295 28.59 17.03 -15.28
CA ILE A 295 29.96 16.54 -15.45
C ILE A 295 29.97 15.26 -16.31
N GLY A 296 29.03 14.35 -16.07
CA GLY A 296 28.85 13.14 -16.87
C GLY A 296 28.55 13.43 -18.34
N GLU A 297 27.75 14.46 -18.63
CA GLU A 297 27.46 14.92 -19.98
C GLU A 297 28.68 15.53 -20.66
N ILE A 298 29.45 16.36 -19.97
CA ILE A 298 30.68 16.95 -20.46
C ILE A 298 31.70 15.84 -20.84
N ILE A 299 31.90 14.86 -19.94
CA ILE A 299 32.82 13.73 -20.19
C ILE A 299 32.35 12.86 -21.36
N ARG A 300 31.06 12.69 -21.58
CA ARG A 300 30.52 11.93 -22.73
C ARG A 300 30.66 12.70 -24.05
N ASN A 301 30.56 14.02 -24.02
CA ASN A 301 30.61 14.88 -25.17
C ASN A 301 32.06 15.21 -25.64
N ASP A 302 33.10 14.91 -24.84
CA ASP A 302 34.51 15.07 -25.23
C ASP A 302 34.96 14.20 -26.43
N ASN A 303 34.05 13.41 -26.99
CA ASN A 303 34.32 12.63 -28.24
C ASN A 303 33.61 13.15 -29.49
N VAL A 304 32.95 14.31 -29.45
CA VAL A 304 32.28 14.89 -30.63
C VAL A 304 32.64 16.38 -30.73
N HIS A 305 33.42 16.70 -31.74
CA HIS A 305 33.75 18.00 -32.34
C HIS A 305 33.22 19.27 -31.62
N GLU A 306 34.19 20.21 -31.42
CA GLU A 306 34.01 21.63 -31.15
C GLU A 306 32.92 22.25 -32.05
N GLU A 307 31.67 22.15 -31.67
CA GLU A 307 30.69 23.18 -32.00
C GLU A 307 30.47 23.98 -30.72
N SER A 308 30.76 25.25 -30.82
CA SER A 308 30.73 26.27 -29.80
C SER A 308 29.58 26.06 -28.83
N LEU A 309 29.90 25.68 -27.59
CA LEU A 309 29.07 25.95 -26.45
C LEU A 309 28.93 27.45 -26.35
N ASP A 310 27.87 27.99 -26.93
CA ASP A 310 27.37 29.31 -26.58
C ASP A 310 26.80 29.17 -25.16
N THR A 311 27.72 29.01 -24.21
CA THR A 311 27.42 29.14 -22.79
C THR A 311 27.32 30.62 -22.47
N ASN A 312 26.27 31.25 -22.97
CA ASN A 312 25.71 32.40 -22.27
C ASN A 312 25.04 31.88 -21.01
N TYR A 313 25.84 31.44 -20.05
CA TYR A 313 25.48 31.65 -18.67
C TYR A 313 25.54 33.16 -18.46
N GLU A 314 24.46 33.86 -18.79
CA GLU A 314 24.18 35.10 -18.10
C GLU A 314 24.31 34.76 -16.63
N ASP A 315 25.24 35.46 -15.97
CA ASP A 315 25.45 35.33 -14.54
C ASP A 315 24.07 35.19 -13.88
N CYS A 316 23.78 34.03 -13.26
CA CYS A 316 22.63 33.86 -12.40
C CYS A 316 22.84 34.65 -11.11
N THR A 317 23.16 35.91 -11.23
CA THR A 317 23.09 36.87 -10.15
C THR A 317 21.62 37.18 -9.95
N LEU A 318 21.12 36.79 -8.76
CA LEU A 318 19.79 37.19 -8.34
C LEU A 318 19.67 38.71 -8.52
N THR A 319 18.62 39.14 -9.12
CA THR A 319 18.26 40.58 -9.13
C THR A 319 18.13 41.05 -7.68
N ASP A 320 18.28 42.33 -7.44
CA ASP A 320 18.16 42.89 -6.08
C ASP A 320 16.79 42.53 -5.45
N ASP A 321 15.74 42.48 -6.26
CA ASP A 321 14.38 42.11 -5.80
C ASP A 321 14.29 40.62 -5.43
N GLU A 322 14.95 39.72 -6.20
CA GLU A 322 15.00 38.28 -5.90
C GLU A 322 15.85 37.99 -4.65
N ALA A 323 16.99 38.69 -4.52
CA ALA A 323 17.83 38.61 -3.32
C ALA A 323 17.10 39.08 -2.06
N GLU A 324 16.36 40.19 -2.15
CA GLU A 324 15.53 40.68 -1.06
C GLU A 324 14.37 39.74 -0.75
N ALA A 325 13.70 39.17 -1.75
CA ALA A 325 12.65 38.19 -1.58
C ALA A 325 13.19 36.94 -0.84
N LEU A 326 14.32 36.41 -1.27
CA LEU A 326 14.97 35.26 -0.65
C LEU A 326 15.36 35.55 0.82
N ARG A 327 15.91 36.74 1.08
CA ARG A 327 16.22 37.19 2.44
C ARG A 327 14.98 37.21 3.34
N ARG A 328 13.86 37.75 2.85
CA ARG A 328 12.59 37.82 3.58
C ARG A 328 12.01 36.43 3.86
N ILE A 329 12.16 35.46 2.93
CA ILE A 329 11.78 34.07 3.13
C ILE A 329 12.62 33.45 4.25
N ASN A 330 13.94 33.58 4.17
CA ASN A 330 14.86 33.02 5.17
C ASN A 330 14.69 33.62 6.57
N GLU A 331 14.28 34.88 6.66
CA GLU A 331 13.97 35.57 7.93
C GLU A 331 12.57 35.25 8.47
N GLY A 332 11.78 34.43 7.79
CA GLY A 332 10.41 34.10 8.19
C GLY A 332 9.43 35.27 8.12
N LYS A 333 9.77 36.32 7.39
CA LYS A 333 8.97 37.54 7.25
C LYS A 333 7.92 37.49 6.14
N VAL A 334 7.75 36.33 5.51
CA VAL A 334 6.80 36.14 4.42
C VAL A 334 5.62 35.30 4.90
N LYS A 335 4.40 35.75 4.65
CA LYS A 335 3.21 34.93 4.85
C LYS A 335 3.15 33.89 3.73
N MET A 336 3.25 32.63 4.09
CA MET A 336 3.00 31.53 3.17
C MET A 336 1.53 31.52 2.79
N LYS A 337 1.25 31.34 1.50
CA LYS A 337 -0.10 31.18 0.96
C LYS A 337 -0.12 29.89 0.14
N GLU A 338 -1.11 29.07 0.37
CA GLU A 338 -1.40 27.96 -0.53
C GLU A 338 -1.85 28.51 -1.89
N VAL A 339 -1.22 28.00 -2.94
CA VAL A 339 -1.56 28.34 -4.32
C VAL A 339 -1.65 27.05 -5.12
N SER A 340 -2.52 27.03 -6.13
CA SER A 340 -2.58 25.90 -7.05
C SER A 340 -1.38 25.92 -7.98
N ILE A 341 -0.74 24.77 -8.20
CA ILE A 341 0.38 24.64 -9.12
C ILE A 341 0.00 25.06 -10.56
N VAL A 342 -1.27 24.86 -10.94
CA VAL A 342 -1.79 25.23 -12.26
C VAL A 342 -1.94 26.75 -12.45
N ASP A 343 -1.80 27.53 -11.39
CA ASP A 343 -1.80 29.01 -11.49
C ASP A 343 -0.44 29.53 -12.02
N PHE A 344 0.60 28.70 -11.97
CA PHE A 344 1.97 29.07 -12.35
C PHE A 344 2.58 28.20 -13.44
N PHE A 345 2.05 26.98 -13.61
CA PHE A 345 2.59 25.99 -14.54
C PHE A 345 1.47 25.41 -15.41
N ASP A 346 1.81 25.17 -16.69
CA ASP A 346 0.97 24.33 -17.54
C ASP A 346 1.16 22.85 -17.15
N VAL A 347 0.16 22.28 -16.48
CA VAL A 347 0.22 20.91 -15.94
C VAL A 347 -0.50 19.95 -16.88
N ARG A 348 0.25 19.04 -17.49
CA ARG A 348 -0.30 18.05 -18.42
C ARG A 348 0.25 16.64 -18.13
N ASN A 349 -0.47 15.62 -18.56
CA ASN A 349 0.04 14.26 -18.56
C ASN A 349 0.97 14.05 -19.74
N SER A 350 2.05 13.27 -19.53
CA SER A 350 2.95 12.84 -20.60
C SER A 350 2.26 11.88 -21.57
N HIS A 351 2.80 11.78 -22.77
CA HIS A 351 2.47 10.75 -23.73
C HIS A 351 2.73 9.35 -23.14
N ASN A 352 1.98 8.35 -23.61
CA ASN A 352 2.11 6.98 -23.12
C ASN A 352 3.03 6.17 -24.06
N ILE A 353 4.30 6.08 -23.71
CA ILE A 353 5.28 5.27 -24.43
C ILE A 353 5.51 3.97 -23.69
N LEU A 354 5.42 2.84 -24.40
CA LEU A 354 5.70 1.52 -23.81
C LEU A 354 7.21 1.20 -23.96
N LYS A 355 7.79 0.64 -22.91
CA LYS A 355 9.20 0.22 -22.91
C LYS A 355 9.53 -0.76 -24.04
N SER A 356 8.56 -1.58 -24.46
CA SER A 356 8.73 -2.52 -25.57
C SER A 356 8.98 -1.85 -26.91
N ASP A 357 8.58 -0.59 -27.05
CA ASP A 357 8.61 0.13 -28.32
C ASP A 357 9.90 0.96 -28.47
N ILE A 358 10.71 1.01 -27.41
CA ILE A 358 11.92 1.80 -27.32
C ILE A 358 13.16 0.93 -27.54
N ILE A 359 14.05 1.38 -28.43
CA ILE A 359 15.38 0.80 -28.61
C ILE A 359 16.40 1.72 -27.92
N LEU A 360 16.93 1.24 -26.80
CA LEU A 360 17.92 1.98 -26.02
C LEU A 360 19.18 2.23 -26.82
N GLY A 361 19.73 3.45 -26.74
CA GLY A 361 20.94 3.86 -27.50
C GLY A 361 20.68 4.12 -28.98
N SER A 362 19.45 4.23 -29.45
CA SER A 362 19.09 4.40 -30.85
C SER A 362 19.17 5.85 -31.35
N GLY A 363 19.35 6.84 -30.46
CA GLY A 363 19.30 8.25 -30.83
C GLY A 363 19.92 9.19 -29.81
N ASN A 364 19.61 10.49 -29.94
CA ASN A 364 20.18 11.55 -29.10
C ASN A 364 19.15 12.24 -28.17
N THR A 365 17.88 11.86 -28.22
CA THR A 365 16.87 12.44 -27.36
C THR A 365 16.83 11.67 -26.04
N PRO A 366 16.88 12.36 -24.87
CA PRO A 366 16.80 11.71 -23.57
C PRO A 366 15.54 10.84 -23.44
N TYR A 367 15.69 9.63 -22.93
CA TYR A 367 14.62 8.75 -22.54
C TYR A 367 14.55 8.69 -21.01
N VAL A 368 13.50 9.26 -20.47
CA VAL A 368 13.32 9.53 -19.05
C VAL A 368 12.32 8.56 -18.46
N THR A 369 12.59 8.06 -17.28
CA THR A 369 11.68 7.20 -16.51
C THR A 369 11.52 7.77 -15.11
N ALA A 370 10.55 7.29 -14.34
CA ALA A 370 10.37 7.71 -12.94
C ALA A 370 11.39 7.03 -12.01
N SER A 371 12.68 7.06 -12.33
CA SER A 371 13.78 6.45 -11.57
C SER A 371 14.64 7.52 -10.88
N GLU A 372 15.23 7.16 -9.74
CA GLU A 372 16.20 8.02 -9.05
C GLU A 372 17.58 7.98 -9.74
N GLY A 373 18.29 9.10 -9.68
CA GLY A 373 19.63 9.26 -10.22
C GLY A 373 19.68 9.64 -11.69
N ASN A 374 20.82 10.12 -12.15
CA ASN A 374 21.12 10.54 -13.53
C ASN A 374 20.02 11.44 -14.16
N ASN A 375 19.43 12.34 -13.38
CA ASN A 375 18.27 13.17 -13.75
C ASN A 375 17.11 12.36 -14.38
N SER A 376 16.90 11.14 -13.91
CA SER A 376 15.92 10.17 -14.44
C SER A 376 16.14 9.72 -15.89
N ILE A 377 17.27 10.05 -16.50
CA ILE A 377 17.62 9.66 -17.87
C ILE A 377 18.20 8.25 -17.86
N VAL A 378 17.52 7.32 -18.52
CA VAL A 378 17.93 5.91 -18.62
C VAL A 378 18.77 5.66 -19.86
N SER A 379 18.46 6.35 -20.97
CA SER A 379 19.13 6.18 -22.25
C SER A 379 18.85 7.37 -23.17
N TYR A 380 19.46 7.34 -24.34
CA TYR A 380 19.15 8.26 -25.44
C TYR A 380 18.58 7.45 -26.60
N VAL A 381 17.45 7.93 -27.14
CA VAL A 381 16.68 7.14 -28.10
C VAL A 381 16.22 8.01 -29.30
N SER A 382 15.89 7.34 -30.39
CA SER A 382 15.12 7.88 -31.52
C SER A 382 13.76 7.21 -31.53
N TYR A 383 12.72 8.01 -31.51
CA TYR A 383 11.33 7.54 -31.53
C TYR A 383 10.47 8.54 -32.30
N ASP A 384 9.16 8.35 -32.30
CA ASP A 384 8.21 9.23 -32.97
C ASP A 384 8.22 10.64 -32.32
N ASP A 385 8.55 11.66 -33.12
CA ASP A 385 8.64 13.03 -32.67
C ASP A 385 7.32 13.60 -32.12
N GLU A 386 6.17 13.03 -32.51
CA GLU A 386 4.86 13.41 -31.99
C GLU A 386 4.69 12.99 -30.49
N MET A 387 5.50 12.04 -30.03
CA MET A 387 5.50 11.55 -28.65
C MET A 387 6.54 12.24 -27.76
N LYS A 388 7.23 13.25 -28.28
CA LYS A 388 8.26 13.99 -27.56
C LYS A 388 7.64 15.01 -26.61
N GLU A 389 8.09 15.03 -25.38
CA GLU A 389 7.75 16.08 -24.41
C GLU A 389 8.67 17.27 -24.58
N GLU A 390 8.13 18.45 -24.38
CA GLU A 390 8.92 19.70 -24.47
C GLU A 390 9.88 19.85 -23.30
N GLY A 391 11.09 20.31 -23.61
CA GLY A 391 12.10 20.71 -22.62
C GLY A 391 11.65 21.89 -21.75
N ASN A 392 12.54 22.36 -20.87
CA ASN A 392 12.23 23.37 -19.85
C ASN A 392 11.03 22.96 -18.98
N SER A 393 10.95 21.67 -18.67
CA SER A 393 9.83 21.08 -17.97
C SER A 393 10.23 20.42 -16.66
N ILE A 394 9.36 20.48 -15.66
CA ILE A 394 9.50 19.72 -14.42
C ILE A 394 8.68 18.44 -14.57
N MET A 395 9.38 17.30 -14.56
CA MET A 395 8.75 15.98 -14.57
C MET A 395 8.51 15.51 -13.14
N ILE A 396 7.31 15.00 -12.89
CA ILE A 396 6.93 14.42 -11.59
C ILE A 396 6.46 13.00 -11.83
N GLY A 397 7.19 12.03 -11.28
CA GLY A 397 6.85 10.61 -11.35
C GLY A 397 5.61 10.30 -10.51
N GLY A 398 4.49 9.96 -11.16
CA GLY A 398 3.20 9.79 -10.50
C GLY A 398 3.14 8.66 -9.45
N LYS A 399 4.08 7.72 -9.44
CA LYS A 399 4.16 6.62 -8.46
C LYS A 399 5.31 6.79 -7.47
N THR A 400 6.40 7.34 -7.92
CA THR A 400 7.65 7.44 -7.15
C THR A 400 7.82 8.80 -6.51
N LEU A 401 7.04 9.81 -6.95
CA LEU A 401 7.19 11.22 -6.61
C LEU A 401 8.59 11.77 -6.88
N VAL A 402 9.36 11.11 -7.76
CA VAL A 402 10.64 11.62 -8.23
C VAL A 402 10.37 12.89 -9.04
N ILE A 403 11.03 13.97 -8.69
CA ILE A 403 10.91 15.26 -9.34
C ILE A 403 12.24 15.55 -10.02
N THR A 404 12.23 15.79 -11.32
CA THR A 404 13.42 16.16 -12.09
C THR A 404 13.12 17.31 -13.05
N TYR A 405 14.10 18.13 -13.33
CA TYR A 405 14.03 19.17 -14.33
C TYR A 405 14.65 18.68 -15.65
N GLN A 406 13.89 18.73 -16.71
CA GLN A 406 14.32 18.35 -18.04
C GLN A 406 14.56 19.60 -18.89
N PRO A 407 15.84 19.99 -19.12
CA PRO A 407 16.15 21.21 -19.84
C PRO A 407 15.92 21.11 -21.35
N LYS A 408 15.95 19.89 -21.91
CA LYS A 408 15.78 19.60 -23.34
C LYS A 408 14.56 18.72 -23.55
N ASP A 409 14.06 18.69 -24.78
CA ASP A 409 13.01 17.77 -25.20
C ASP A 409 13.40 16.32 -24.90
N PHE A 410 12.43 15.51 -24.48
CA PHE A 410 12.66 14.16 -24.00
C PHE A 410 11.49 13.24 -24.31
N PHE A 411 11.72 11.93 -24.23
CA PHE A 411 10.69 10.91 -24.23
C PHE A 411 10.50 10.38 -22.80
N PHE A 412 9.27 10.14 -22.41
CA PHE A 412 8.95 9.69 -21.05
C PHE A 412 8.22 8.34 -21.05
N GLU A 413 8.74 7.39 -20.26
CA GLU A 413 8.08 6.11 -19.98
C GLU A 413 7.09 6.28 -18.83
N ARG A 414 5.85 5.93 -19.06
CA ARG A 414 4.80 6.00 -18.06
C ARG A 414 4.76 4.76 -17.14
#